data_61c84266efaa802a1b1c8fe776654215
#
_entry.id   61c84266efaa802a1b1c8fe776654215
#
_cell.length_a   1.000
_cell.length_b   1.000
_cell.length_c   1.000
_cell.angle_alpha   90.00
_cell.angle_beta   90.00
_cell.angle_gamma   90.00
#
_symmetry.space_group_name_H-M   'P 1'
#
loop_
_entity.id
_entity.type
_entity.pdbx_description
1 polymer ?
#
loop_
_entity_poly.entity_id
_entity_poly.type
_entity_poly.pdbx_seq_one_letter_code
_entity_poly.pdbx_strand_id
1 'polypeptide(L)'
;EKQTDGFSSSAQYIPFSYREYDYLSTAQLRPEYKDGQVWVNGKAVPYQEKYSYTPVSVPVNTLHRKKHGIEMVADLGTFSPLRTSLIVDGIWLYVREKNTALNGIWPIQYTDKTEYPYVGFYDRQGGPGNESRSEIISTNFRFITRIPRIGLVTTLTWQMIWLYKYRTLYNGSTGENVWPLYWCGTDGIIHPFTEAQKEDPAFAPLLSTTAPERFLPNS
;
A
#
# COMPACT_ATOMS: atom_id res chain seq x y z
N GLU A 1 -15.36 -18.27 11.58
CA GLU A 1 -14.98 -16.86 11.36
C GLU A 1 -13.86 -16.45 12.29
N LYS A 2 -12.87 -15.77 11.77
CA LYS A 2 -11.78 -15.19 12.55
C LYS A 2 -11.56 -13.73 12.15
N GLN A 3 -11.58 -12.85 13.14
CA GLN A 3 -11.16 -11.45 12.96
C GLN A 3 -9.79 -11.25 13.58
N THR A 4 -8.90 -10.57 12.88
CA THR A 4 -7.56 -10.22 13.38
C THR A 4 -7.26 -8.79 12.97
N ASP A 5 -6.68 -8.05 13.89
CA ASP A 5 -6.09 -6.74 13.62
C ASP A 5 -4.60 -6.88 13.42
N GLY A 6 -4.03 -6.06 12.59
CA GLY A 6 -2.64 -6.11 12.23
C GLY A 6 -2.04 -4.74 11.96
N PHE A 7 -0.73 -4.72 11.85
CA PHE A 7 -0.01 -3.50 11.51
C PHE A 7 -0.04 -3.29 9.99
N SER A 8 -0.17 -2.02 9.61
CA SER A 8 0.13 -1.53 8.27
C SER A 8 1.14 -0.40 8.37
N SER A 9 1.62 0.11 7.26
CA SER A 9 2.43 1.31 7.24
C SER A 9 1.58 2.50 6.83
N SER A 10 1.79 3.64 7.49
CA SER A 10 1.27 4.94 7.10
C SER A 10 2.43 5.86 6.76
N ALA A 11 2.32 6.60 5.67
CA ALA A 11 3.29 7.64 5.36
C ALA A 11 3.01 8.88 6.21
N GLN A 12 4.00 9.30 6.96
CA GLN A 12 4.06 10.62 7.58
C GLN A 12 5.03 11.48 6.78
N TYR A 13 4.81 12.78 6.78
CA TYR A 13 5.63 13.72 6.03
C TYR A 13 6.23 14.73 6.99
N ILE A 14 7.56 14.80 6.97
CA ILE A 14 8.31 15.75 7.79
C ILE A 14 8.73 16.90 6.89
N PRO A 15 8.21 18.12 7.12
CA PRO A 15 8.62 19.27 6.35
C PRO A 15 10.05 19.68 6.72
N PHE A 16 10.80 20.15 5.75
CA PHE A 16 12.06 20.80 5.95
C PHE A 16 12.25 21.95 4.96
N SER A 17 12.95 22.98 5.36
CA SER A 17 13.34 24.06 4.46
C SER A 17 14.77 23.85 3.98
N TYR A 18 15.01 24.25 2.76
CA TYR A 18 16.35 24.31 2.19
C TYR A 18 16.53 25.57 1.38
N ARG A 19 17.79 25.94 1.13
CA ARG A 19 18.14 27.11 0.35
C ARG A 19 18.63 26.68 -1.01
N GLU A 20 17.87 27.03 -2.05
CA GLU A 20 18.26 26.80 -3.43
C GLU A 20 19.00 28.03 -3.94
N TYR A 21 20.18 27.83 -4.50
CA TYR A 21 20.99 28.89 -5.09
C TYR A 21 21.63 28.41 -6.39
N ASP A 22 21.69 29.32 -7.37
CA ASP A 22 22.37 29.06 -8.63
C ASP A 22 23.87 29.19 -8.48
N TYR A 23 24.59 28.12 -8.84
CA TYR A 23 26.00 28.26 -9.00
C TYR A 23 26.56 27.36 -10.12
N LEU A 24 27.50 27.92 -10.85
CA LEU A 24 27.97 27.40 -12.15
C LEU A 24 29.23 26.53 -12.08
N SER A 25 29.65 25.98 -10.94
CA SER A 25 30.90 25.28 -10.84
C SER A 25 30.78 23.87 -10.28
N THR A 26 31.46 22.93 -10.91
CA THR A 26 31.62 21.55 -10.46
C THR A 26 32.69 21.35 -9.39
N ALA A 27 33.33 22.41 -8.94
CA ALA A 27 34.35 22.33 -7.91
C ALA A 27 33.73 22.10 -6.53
N GLN A 28 34.48 21.44 -5.64
CA GLN A 28 34.11 21.11 -4.26
C GLN A 28 33.87 22.37 -3.42
N LEU A 29 32.76 23.04 -3.66
CA LEU A 29 32.40 24.27 -2.97
C LEU A 29 31.64 23.90 -1.72
N ARG A 30 32.03 24.48 -0.60
CA ARG A 30 31.29 24.42 0.65
C ARG A 30 30.52 25.73 0.79
N PRO A 31 29.20 25.72 0.61
CA PRO A 31 28.40 26.89 0.88
C PRO A 31 28.37 27.15 2.39
N GLU A 32 28.51 28.40 2.74
CA GLU A 32 28.38 28.89 4.14
C GLU A 32 27.16 29.78 4.22
N TYR A 33 26.36 29.60 5.28
CA TYR A 33 25.29 30.55 5.59
C TYR A 33 25.68 31.40 6.74
N LYS A 34 25.85 32.71 6.50
CA LYS A 34 26.30 33.69 7.47
C LYS A 34 25.61 35.01 7.21
N ASP A 35 25.21 35.68 8.29
CA ASP A 35 24.58 37.00 8.26
C ASP A 35 23.35 37.10 7.33
N GLY A 36 22.53 36.06 7.30
CA GLY A 36 21.34 36.02 6.47
C GLY A 36 21.60 35.81 4.97
N GLN A 37 22.82 35.44 4.57
CA GLN A 37 23.23 35.24 3.18
C GLN A 37 23.93 33.90 2.96
N VAL A 38 23.81 33.36 1.76
CA VAL A 38 24.58 32.18 1.31
C VAL A 38 25.86 32.68 0.66
N TRP A 39 27.00 32.20 1.15
CA TRP A 39 28.32 32.52 0.64
C TRP A 39 28.92 31.29 -0.06
N VAL A 40 29.40 31.47 -1.27
CA VAL A 40 30.08 30.45 -2.03
C VAL A 40 31.43 30.99 -2.50
N ASN A 41 32.54 30.38 -2.06
CA ASN A 41 33.90 30.84 -2.33
C ASN A 41 34.11 32.32 -1.96
N GLY A 42 33.58 32.75 -0.81
CA GLY A 42 33.75 34.13 -0.34
C GLY A 42 32.93 35.19 -1.10
N LYS A 43 31.99 34.76 -1.97
CA LYS A 43 31.04 35.62 -2.68
C LYS A 43 29.63 35.32 -2.17
N ALA A 44 28.87 36.37 -1.88
CA ALA A 44 27.45 36.24 -1.59
C ALA A 44 26.70 35.86 -2.88
N VAL A 45 25.84 34.87 -2.78
CA VAL A 45 24.98 34.42 -3.89
C VAL A 45 23.52 34.55 -3.49
N PRO A 46 22.66 35.00 -4.41
CA PRO A 46 21.22 35.02 -4.16
C PRO A 46 20.70 33.61 -3.94
N TYR A 47 19.75 33.44 -3.04
CA TYR A 47 19.12 32.15 -2.76
C TYR A 47 17.62 32.33 -2.59
N GLN A 48 16.89 31.24 -2.75
CA GLN A 48 15.48 31.12 -2.45
C GLN A 48 15.29 30.08 -1.34
N GLU A 49 14.50 30.39 -0.35
CA GLU A 49 14.06 29.38 0.61
C GLU A 49 12.93 28.57 -0.01
N LYS A 50 13.14 27.26 -0.05
CA LYS A 50 12.16 26.28 -0.54
C LYS A 50 11.82 25.30 0.57
N TYR A 51 10.64 24.71 0.41
CA TYR A 51 10.15 23.68 1.32
C TYR A 51 10.06 22.36 0.58
N SER A 52 10.34 21.30 1.28
CA SER A 52 10.16 19.94 0.79
C SER A 52 9.70 19.04 1.95
N TYR A 53 9.26 17.83 1.62
CA TYR A 53 8.72 16.89 2.58
C TYR A 53 9.41 15.54 2.44
N THR A 54 9.95 15.05 3.56
CA THR A 54 10.51 13.70 3.60
C THR A 54 9.43 12.71 4.05
N PRO A 55 9.05 11.73 3.20
CA PRO A 55 8.12 10.70 3.61
C PRO A 55 8.80 9.74 4.59
N VAL A 56 8.17 9.49 5.72
CA VAL A 56 8.61 8.52 6.73
C VAL A 56 7.51 7.48 6.90
N SER A 57 7.87 6.20 6.77
CA SER A 57 6.93 5.11 6.98
C SER A 57 6.85 4.76 8.46
N VAL A 58 5.66 4.87 9.03
CA VAL A 58 5.39 4.57 10.44
C VAL A 58 4.45 3.38 10.54
N PRO A 59 4.77 2.35 11.33
CA PRO A 59 3.85 1.25 11.56
C PRO A 59 2.64 1.71 12.38
N VAL A 60 1.44 1.38 11.89
CA VAL A 60 0.16 1.73 12.52
C VAL A 60 -0.75 0.51 12.58
N ASN A 61 -1.55 0.38 13.64
CA ASN A 61 -2.46 -0.74 13.82
C ASN A 61 -3.83 -0.43 13.19
N THR A 62 -3.88 -0.41 11.87
CA THR A 62 -5.05 -0.01 11.09
C THR A 62 -5.50 -1.07 10.09
N LEU A 63 -4.86 -2.23 10.07
CA LEU A 63 -5.23 -3.34 9.21
C LEU A 63 -6.24 -4.24 9.91
N HIS A 64 -7.46 -4.29 9.38
CA HIS A 64 -8.53 -5.16 9.85
C HIS A 64 -8.74 -6.29 8.85
N ARG A 65 -8.62 -7.52 9.31
CA ARG A 65 -8.76 -8.72 8.48
C ARG A 65 -9.86 -9.63 9.01
N LYS A 66 -10.83 -9.94 8.16
CA LYS A 66 -11.86 -10.93 8.42
C LYS A 66 -11.66 -12.13 7.51
N LYS A 67 -11.69 -13.34 8.10
CA LYS A 67 -11.54 -14.60 7.39
C LYS A 67 -12.75 -15.48 7.66
N HIS A 68 -13.29 -16.04 6.60
CA HIS A 68 -14.32 -17.08 6.66
C HIS A 68 -13.84 -18.25 5.80
N GLY A 69 -14.01 -19.45 6.29
CA GLY A 69 -13.56 -20.62 5.54
C GLY A 69 -14.16 -21.91 6.04
N ILE A 70 -14.09 -22.91 5.20
CA ILE A 70 -14.42 -24.29 5.51
C ILE A 70 -13.22 -25.13 5.08
N GLU A 71 -12.75 -25.94 6.00
CA GLU A 71 -11.73 -26.95 5.75
C GLU A 71 -12.37 -28.33 5.86
N MET A 72 -12.00 -29.21 4.99
CA MET A 72 -12.53 -30.57 4.91
C MET A 72 -11.38 -31.55 4.66
N VAL A 73 -11.36 -32.64 5.41
CA VAL A 73 -10.42 -33.74 5.19
C VAL A 73 -11.21 -35.03 5.07
N ALA A 74 -10.93 -35.80 4.05
CA ALA A 74 -11.51 -37.11 3.82
C ALA A 74 -10.40 -38.16 3.62
N ASP A 75 -10.38 -39.17 4.45
CA ASP A 75 -9.58 -40.39 4.22
C ASP A 75 -10.46 -41.40 3.47
N LEU A 76 -10.16 -41.63 2.20
CA LEU A 76 -10.91 -42.54 1.35
C LEU A 76 -10.41 -43.98 1.46
N GLY A 77 -9.51 -44.22 2.41
CA GLY A 77 -8.97 -45.55 2.72
C GLY A 77 -7.92 -46.02 1.70
N THR A 78 -7.69 -47.35 1.74
CA THR A 78 -6.65 -47.98 0.91
C THR A 78 -7.26 -48.81 -0.17
N PHE A 79 -6.94 -48.54 -1.43
CA PHE A 79 -7.24 -49.37 -2.57
C PHE A 79 -6.25 -50.54 -2.60
N SER A 80 -6.74 -51.73 -2.16
CA SER A 80 -5.92 -52.93 -1.94
C SER A 80 -5.10 -53.40 -3.14
N PRO A 81 -5.60 -53.40 -4.38
CA PRO A 81 -4.83 -53.85 -5.56
C PRO A 81 -3.55 -53.05 -5.76
N LEU A 82 -3.59 -51.74 -5.54
CA LEU A 82 -2.45 -50.85 -5.71
C LEU A 82 -1.71 -50.55 -4.39
N ARG A 83 -2.26 -51.02 -3.27
CA ARG A 83 -1.76 -50.69 -1.94
C ARG A 83 -1.57 -49.20 -1.71
N THR A 84 -2.49 -48.43 -2.26
CA THR A 84 -2.45 -46.98 -2.27
C THR A 84 -3.59 -46.43 -1.44
N SER A 85 -3.29 -45.60 -0.44
CA SER A 85 -4.27 -44.86 0.31
C SER A 85 -4.45 -43.47 -0.33
N LEU A 86 -5.68 -42.98 -0.35
CA LEU A 86 -6.02 -41.65 -0.85
C LEU A 86 -6.60 -40.80 0.29
N ILE A 87 -5.93 -39.69 0.56
CA ILE A 87 -6.42 -38.66 1.45
C ILE A 87 -6.70 -37.41 0.63
N VAL A 88 -7.86 -36.84 0.81
CA VAL A 88 -8.30 -35.61 0.12
C VAL A 88 -8.53 -34.55 1.18
N ASP A 89 -7.83 -33.44 1.08
CA ASP A 89 -8.08 -32.26 1.89
C ASP A 89 -8.46 -31.09 1.01
N GLY A 90 -9.46 -30.34 1.42
CA GLY A 90 -9.97 -29.20 0.66
C GLY A 90 -10.20 -28.01 1.56
N ILE A 91 -10.03 -26.83 0.97
CA ILE A 91 -10.30 -25.56 1.64
C ILE A 91 -11.10 -24.64 0.71
N TRP A 92 -12.10 -24.02 1.28
CA TRP A 92 -12.67 -22.78 0.79
C TRP A 92 -12.35 -21.67 1.79
N LEU A 93 -11.70 -20.60 1.33
CA LEU A 93 -11.30 -19.48 2.18
C LEU A 93 -11.69 -18.17 1.50
N TYR A 94 -12.41 -17.33 2.23
CA TYR A 94 -12.69 -15.94 1.88
C TYR A 94 -12.00 -15.03 2.86
N VAL A 95 -11.26 -14.04 2.37
CA VAL A 95 -10.55 -13.05 3.18
C VAL A 95 -10.96 -11.65 2.73
N ARG A 96 -11.34 -10.83 3.68
CA ARG A 96 -11.54 -9.40 3.51
C ARG A 96 -10.55 -8.66 4.39
N GLU A 97 -9.77 -7.79 3.77
CA GLU A 97 -8.81 -6.93 4.46
C GLU A 97 -9.23 -5.47 4.22
N LYS A 98 -9.21 -4.69 5.28
CA LYS A 98 -9.44 -3.25 5.23
C LYS A 98 -8.34 -2.54 6.01
N ASN A 99 -7.67 -1.61 5.34
CA ASN A 99 -6.73 -0.70 5.97
C ASN A 99 -7.41 0.65 6.18
N THR A 100 -7.38 1.17 7.39
CA THR A 100 -7.95 2.48 7.75
C THR A 100 -6.89 3.57 7.91
N ALA A 101 -5.63 3.27 7.58
CA ALA A 101 -4.57 4.26 7.56
C ALA A 101 -4.86 5.35 6.51
N LEU A 102 -4.58 6.57 6.88
CA LEU A 102 -4.63 7.68 5.93
C LEU A 102 -3.44 7.62 4.98
N ASN A 103 -3.69 7.99 3.74
CA ASN A 103 -2.68 8.09 2.72
C ASN A 103 -2.27 9.55 2.52
N GLY A 104 -1.00 9.85 2.72
CA GLY A 104 -0.45 11.16 2.44
C GLY A 104 -0.14 11.33 0.95
N ILE A 105 -0.54 12.45 0.38
CA ILE A 105 -0.16 12.86 -0.97
C ILE A 105 0.45 14.25 -0.91
N TRP A 106 1.69 14.36 -1.36
CA TRP A 106 2.32 15.63 -1.63
C TRP A 106 2.08 16.01 -3.09
N PRO A 107 1.30 17.05 -3.37
CA PRO A 107 1.03 17.46 -4.73
C PRO A 107 2.30 18.09 -5.34
N ILE A 108 2.68 17.57 -6.50
CA ILE A 108 3.79 18.09 -7.30
C ILE A 108 3.25 18.30 -8.70
N GLN A 109 3.42 19.49 -9.23
CA GLN A 109 3.09 19.77 -10.62
C GLN A 109 4.29 19.39 -11.50
N TYR A 110 4.12 18.36 -12.31
CA TYR A 110 5.21 17.82 -13.14
C TYR A 110 5.63 18.74 -14.28
N THR A 111 4.72 19.61 -14.74
CA THR A 111 4.96 20.46 -15.93
C THR A 111 5.99 21.55 -15.66
N ASP A 112 5.94 22.18 -14.51
CA ASP A 112 6.80 23.29 -14.12
C ASP A 112 7.60 23.00 -12.84
N LYS A 113 7.46 21.77 -12.31
CA LYS A 113 8.08 21.31 -11.05
C LYS A 113 7.68 22.16 -9.84
N THR A 114 6.48 22.73 -9.88
CA THR A 114 5.96 23.45 -8.72
C THR A 114 5.73 22.47 -7.58
N GLU A 115 6.35 22.73 -6.45
CA GLU A 115 6.20 22.02 -5.21
C GLU A 115 5.30 22.84 -4.28
N TYR A 116 4.21 22.21 -3.82
CA TYR A 116 3.28 22.91 -2.94
C TYR A 116 3.71 22.77 -1.48
N PRO A 117 3.53 23.81 -0.65
CA PRO A 117 4.01 23.83 0.73
C PRO A 117 3.06 23.10 1.69
N TYR A 118 2.45 22.00 1.25
CA TYR A 118 1.52 21.20 2.03
C TYR A 118 1.37 19.78 1.51
N VAL A 119 0.94 18.88 2.38
CA VAL A 119 0.61 17.48 2.09
C VAL A 119 -0.83 17.22 2.52
N GLY A 120 -1.61 16.55 1.67
CA GLY A 120 -2.97 16.11 2.00
C GLY A 120 -3.01 14.67 2.50
N PHE A 121 -3.87 14.37 3.46
CA PHE A 121 -4.09 13.02 4.01
C PHE A 121 -5.52 12.56 3.73
N TYR A 122 -5.66 11.43 3.05
CA TYR A 122 -6.92 10.92 2.51
C TYR A 122 -7.27 9.57 3.14
N ASP A 123 -8.54 9.34 3.42
CA ASP A 123 -9.09 8.01 3.68
C ASP A 123 -9.43 7.28 2.37
N ARG A 124 -9.63 8.06 1.30
CA ARG A 124 -9.89 7.61 -0.06
C ARG A 124 -8.92 8.28 -1.01
N GLN A 125 -8.53 7.54 -2.04
CA GLN A 125 -7.64 8.07 -3.07
C GLN A 125 -8.09 7.62 -4.45
N GLY A 126 -7.62 8.27 -5.48
CA GLY A 126 -7.72 7.85 -6.88
C GLY A 126 -6.86 6.63 -7.23
N GLY A 127 -6.47 5.83 -6.27
CA GLY A 127 -5.67 4.61 -6.41
C GLY A 127 -6.36 3.38 -5.83
N PRO A 128 -5.62 2.28 -5.60
CA PRO A 128 -6.12 1.12 -4.90
C PRO A 128 -6.72 1.54 -3.56
N GLY A 129 -7.97 1.18 -3.34
CA GLY A 129 -8.65 1.49 -2.10
C GLY A 129 -8.06 0.73 -0.92
N ASN A 130 -8.53 1.05 0.25
CA ASN A 130 -8.08 0.48 1.51
C ASN A 130 -8.63 -0.92 1.75
N GLU A 131 -9.48 -1.44 0.86
CA GLU A 131 -10.12 -2.74 1.03
C GLU A 131 -9.76 -3.68 -0.11
N SER A 132 -9.37 -4.90 0.26
CA SER A 132 -9.20 -6.01 -0.67
C SER A 132 -10.01 -7.22 -0.24
N ARG A 133 -10.41 -8.03 -1.21
CA ARG A 133 -11.09 -9.30 -0.99
C ARG A 133 -10.42 -10.37 -1.82
N SER A 134 -10.25 -11.53 -1.21
CA SER A 134 -9.76 -12.71 -1.91
C SER A 134 -10.62 -13.91 -1.58
N GLU A 135 -10.77 -14.79 -2.54
CA GLU A 135 -11.46 -16.06 -2.41
C GLU A 135 -10.64 -17.14 -3.07
N ILE A 136 -10.41 -18.22 -2.35
CA ILE A 136 -9.69 -19.39 -2.86
C ILE A 136 -10.47 -20.66 -2.56
N ILE A 137 -10.55 -21.54 -3.56
CA ILE A 137 -10.99 -22.92 -3.41
C ILE A 137 -9.87 -23.79 -3.92
N SER A 138 -9.34 -24.65 -3.05
CA SER A 138 -8.30 -25.59 -3.43
C SER A 138 -8.52 -26.96 -2.80
N THR A 139 -7.96 -27.98 -3.44
CA THR A 139 -7.99 -29.36 -2.98
C THR A 139 -6.63 -29.99 -3.18
N ASN A 140 -6.16 -30.74 -2.18
CA ASN A 140 -4.99 -31.58 -2.29
C ASN A 140 -5.42 -33.05 -2.28
N PHE A 141 -4.87 -33.79 -3.22
CA PHE A 141 -5.02 -35.23 -3.32
C PHE A 141 -3.67 -35.85 -2.94
N ARG A 142 -3.65 -36.63 -1.87
CA ARG A 142 -2.44 -37.29 -1.39
C ARG A 142 -2.57 -38.78 -1.55
N PHE A 143 -1.78 -39.35 -2.47
CA PHE A 143 -1.68 -40.76 -2.74
C PHE A 143 -0.47 -41.36 -2.01
N ILE A 144 -0.70 -42.30 -1.10
CA ILE A 144 0.36 -42.95 -0.33
C ILE A 144 0.39 -44.43 -0.76
N THR A 145 1.40 -44.80 -1.54
CA THR A 145 1.59 -46.17 -2.06
C THR A 145 2.67 -46.88 -1.26
N ARG A 146 2.37 -48.08 -0.78
CA ARG A 146 3.32 -48.93 -0.05
C ARG A 146 3.71 -50.13 -0.91
N ILE A 147 5.01 -50.30 -1.14
CA ILE A 147 5.58 -51.41 -1.91
C ILE A 147 6.41 -52.28 -0.95
N PRO A 148 5.76 -53.27 -0.26
CA PRO A 148 6.41 -54.07 0.83
C PRO A 148 7.60 -54.89 0.35
N ARG A 149 7.62 -55.33 -0.90
CA ARG A 149 8.72 -56.13 -1.46
C ARG A 149 10.10 -55.47 -1.33
N ILE A 150 10.12 -54.17 -1.42
CA ILE A 150 11.37 -53.39 -1.37
C ILE A 150 11.41 -52.40 -0.17
N GLY A 151 10.39 -52.48 0.68
CA GLY A 151 10.29 -51.57 1.83
C GLY A 151 10.06 -50.09 1.47
N LEU A 152 9.57 -49.79 0.24
CA LEU A 152 9.42 -48.44 -0.24
C LEU A 152 8.01 -47.93 0.05
N VAL A 153 7.95 -46.66 0.55
CA VAL A 153 6.73 -45.87 0.64
C VAL A 153 6.88 -44.63 -0.23
N THR A 154 5.96 -44.42 -1.18
CA THR A 154 5.92 -43.24 -2.02
C THR A 154 4.71 -42.39 -1.67
N THR A 155 4.88 -41.08 -1.66
CA THR A 155 3.77 -40.13 -1.50
C THR A 155 3.78 -39.19 -2.69
N LEU A 156 2.64 -39.17 -3.40
CA LEU A 156 2.37 -38.21 -4.46
C LEU A 156 1.31 -37.24 -3.94
N THR A 157 1.59 -35.96 -3.97
CA THR A 157 0.61 -34.93 -3.65
C THR A 157 0.30 -34.14 -4.93
N TRP A 158 -0.99 -34.09 -5.27
CA TRP A 158 -1.50 -33.29 -6.37
C TRP A 158 -2.37 -32.19 -5.80
N GLN A 159 -1.95 -30.94 -5.99
CA GLN A 159 -2.71 -29.77 -5.58
C GLN A 159 -3.48 -29.19 -6.76
N MET A 160 -4.74 -28.87 -6.53
CA MET A 160 -5.63 -28.27 -7.51
C MET A 160 -6.26 -27.01 -6.94
N ILE A 161 -6.12 -25.90 -7.65
CA ILE A 161 -6.77 -24.63 -7.33
C ILE A 161 -7.94 -24.49 -8.30
N TRP A 162 -9.16 -24.58 -7.77
CA TRP A 162 -10.39 -24.51 -8.55
C TRP A 162 -10.85 -23.08 -8.79
N LEU A 163 -10.58 -22.24 -7.80
CA LEU A 163 -10.98 -20.84 -7.82
C LEU A 163 -9.92 -20.02 -7.10
N TYR A 164 -9.47 -18.98 -7.77
CA TYR A 164 -8.72 -17.89 -7.14
C TYR A 164 -9.27 -16.58 -7.68
N LYS A 165 -9.83 -15.77 -6.77
CA LYS A 165 -10.28 -14.40 -7.07
C LYS A 165 -9.58 -13.44 -6.14
N TYR A 166 -9.08 -12.37 -6.71
CA TYR A 166 -8.57 -11.24 -5.94
C TYR A 166 -9.19 -9.96 -6.47
N ARG A 167 -9.60 -9.10 -5.57
CA ARG A 167 -10.29 -7.87 -5.89
C ARG A 167 -9.84 -6.79 -4.93
N THR A 168 -9.33 -5.69 -5.47
CA THR A 168 -9.09 -4.48 -4.71
C THR A 168 -10.28 -3.55 -4.93
N LEU A 169 -10.90 -3.12 -3.85
CA LEU A 169 -12.01 -2.18 -3.89
C LEU A 169 -11.46 -0.77 -3.78
N TYR A 170 -11.96 0.09 -4.62
CA TYR A 170 -11.71 1.52 -4.53
C TYR A 170 -12.80 2.18 -3.70
N ASN A 171 -12.42 3.14 -2.88
CA ASN A 171 -13.37 3.88 -2.07
C ASN A 171 -14.02 4.98 -2.93
N GLY A 172 -15.32 4.84 -3.17
CA GLY A 172 -16.12 5.77 -3.95
C GLY A 172 -16.38 5.33 -5.39
N SER A 173 -17.19 6.09 -6.10
CA SER A 173 -17.51 5.88 -7.51
C SER A 173 -16.39 6.44 -8.41
N THR A 174 -16.33 5.94 -9.65
CA THR A 174 -15.38 6.45 -10.64
C THR A 174 -15.61 7.93 -10.90
N GLY A 175 -14.56 8.73 -10.81
CA GLY A 175 -14.58 10.16 -11.10
C GLY A 175 -15.15 11.02 -9.98
N GLU A 176 -15.43 10.46 -8.80
CA GLU A 176 -15.76 11.29 -7.65
C GLU A 176 -14.56 12.13 -7.21
N ASN A 177 -14.82 13.39 -6.96
CA ASN A 177 -13.86 14.29 -6.36
C ASN A 177 -13.69 13.96 -4.87
N VAL A 178 -12.44 13.78 -4.45
CA VAL A 178 -12.10 13.45 -3.07
C VAL A 178 -11.13 14.50 -2.55
N TRP A 179 -11.53 15.13 -1.46
CA TRP A 179 -10.70 16.04 -0.70
C TRP A 179 -10.01 15.31 0.46
N PRO A 180 -8.86 15.79 0.92
CA PRO A 180 -8.22 15.22 2.11
C PRO A 180 -9.08 15.44 3.36
N LEU A 181 -8.94 14.58 4.35
CA LEU A 181 -9.50 14.80 5.69
C LEU A 181 -8.63 15.74 6.54
N TYR A 182 -7.33 15.67 6.30
CA TYR A 182 -6.33 16.47 7.00
C TYR A 182 -5.28 16.96 6.02
N TRP A 183 -4.55 17.98 6.41
CA TRP A 183 -3.38 18.47 5.68
C TRP A 183 -2.27 18.85 6.65
N CYS A 184 -1.04 18.86 6.17
CA CYS A 184 0.14 19.28 6.91
C CYS A 184 0.83 20.37 6.10
N GLY A 185 1.03 21.52 6.71
CA GLY A 185 1.76 22.64 6.14
C GLY A 185 3.26 22.60 6.48
N THR A 186 3.92 23.71 6.27
CA THR A 186 5.35 23.90 6.58
C THR A 186 5.64 23.96 8.08
N ASP A 187 4.61 24.08 8.90
CA ASP A 187 4.67 24.01 10.37
C ASP A 187 4.86 22.57 10.89
N GLY A 188 4.64 21.55 10.03
CA GLY A 188 4.72 20.15 10.42
C GLY A 188 3.54 19.66 11.26
N ILE A 189 2.49 20.48 11.40
CA ILE A 189 1.31 20.15 12.18
C ILE A 189 0.21 19.63 11.26
N ILE A 190 -0.50 18.59 11.70
CA ILE A 190 -1.65 18.04 10.97
C ILE A 190 -2.90 18.82 11.36
N HIS A 191 -3.49 19.48 10.38
CA HIS A 191 -4.70 20.27 10.51
C HIS A 191 -5.89 19.57 9.87
N PRO A 192 -7.12 19.66 10.44
CA PRO A 192 -8.32 19.21 9.75
C PRO A 192 -8.54 20.04 8.47
N PHE A 193 -8.98 19.38 7.41
CA PHE A 193 -9.33 20.04 6.15
C PHE A 193 -10.80 20.50 6.21
N THR A 194 -11.03 21.77 5.97
CA THR A 194 -12.34 22.42 6.16
C THR A 194 -13.02 22.74 4.83
N GLU A 195 -14.34 23.01 4.86
CA GLU A 195 -15.10 23.42 3.66
C GLU A 195 -14.54 24.72 3.05
N ALA A 196 -14.10 25.67 3.86
CA ALA A 196 -13.50 26.91 3.37
C ALA A 196 -12.24 26.68 2.51
N GLN A 197 -11.48 25.64 2.83
CA GLN A 197 -10.27 25.29 2.06
C GLN A 197 -10.59 24.62 0.71
N LYS A 198 -11.77 24.02 0.56
CA LYS A 198 -12.22 23.49 -0.73
C LYS A 198 -12.50 24.59 -1.76
N GLU A 199 -12.88 25.75 -1.28
CA GLU A 199 -13.19 26.94 -2.11
C GLU A 199 -11.93 27.78 -2.40
N ASP A 200 -10.85 27.55 -1.65
CA ASP A 200 -9.60 28.29 -1.81
C ASP A 200 -8.77 27.70 -2.97
N PRO A 201 -8.49 28.47 -4.02
CA PRO A 201 -7.67 28.03 -5.15
C PRO A 201 -6.26 27.55 -4.74
N ALA A 202 -5.73 28.03 -3.63
CA ALA A 202 -4.43 27.60 -3.13
C ALA A 202 -4.39 26.10 -2.78
N PHE A 203 -5.53 25.49 -2.39
CA PHE A 203 -5.65 24.07 -2.07
C PHE A 203 -6.20 23.21 -3.22
N ALA A 204 -6.52 23.81 -4.38
CA ALA A 204 -7.01 23.04 -5.53
C ALA A 204 -6.13 21.84 -5.93
N PRO A 205 -4.80 21.89 -5.83
CA PRO A 205 -3.94 20.74 -6.11
C PRO A 205 -4.15 19.52 -5.19
N LEU A 206 -4.85 19.68 -4.06
CA LEU A 206 -5.24 18.56 -3.19
C LEU A 206 -6.50 17.84 -3.66
N LEU A 207 -7.18 18.32 -4.68
CA LEU A 207 -8.34 17.62 -5.22
C LEU A 207 -7.89 16.36 -5.95
N SER A 208 -8.35 15.20 -5.50
CA SER A 208 -8.08 13.91 -6.12
C SER A 208 -9.37 13.30 -6.69
N THR A 209 -9.25 12.30 -7.53
CA THR A 209 -10.37 11.55 -8.09
C THR A 209 -10.25 10.07 -7.76
N THR A 210 -11.38 9.41 -7.52
CA THR A 210 -11.41 7.97 -7.31
C THR A 210 -11.27 7.23 -8.64
N ALA A 211 -10.65 6.04 -8.58
CA ALA A 211 -10.54 5.13 -9.70
C ALA A 211 -11.59 4.00 -9.60
N PRO A 212 -11.94 3.34 -10.71
CA PRO A 212 -12.89 2.23 -10.71
C PRO A 212 -12.33 1.00 -9.99
N GLU A 213 -13.24 0.18 -9.51
CA GLU A 213 -12.92 -1.14 -8.98
C GLU A 213 -12.25 -2.01 -10.06
N ARG A 214 -11.21 -2.74 -9.70
CA ARG A 214 -10.49 -3.65 -10.59
C ARG A 214 -10.50 -5.06 -10.07
N PHE A 215 -10.73 -6.01 -10.99
CA PHE A 215 -10.38 -7.39 -10.78
C PHE A 215 -8.97 -7.62 -11.33
N LEU A 216 -8.13 -8.26 -10.55
CA LEU A 216 -6.90 -8.81 -11.10
C LEU A 216 -7.25 -10.12 -11.80
N PRO A 217 -6.83 -10.32 -13.06
CA PRO A 217 -7.01 -11.62 -13.71
C PRO A 217 -6.25 -12.69 -12.92
N ASN A 218 -6.77 -13.89 -12.93
CA ASN A 218 -6.06 -15.04 -12.38
C ASN A 218 -4.77 -15.22 -13.20
N SER A 219 -3.63 -15.09 -12.55
CA SER A 219 -2.32 -15.37 -13.13
C SER A 219 -1.99 -16.85 -13.02
#